data_a5bcbda2acb04fd45842f939463f2bc0
#
_entry.id   a5bcbda2acb04fd45842f939463f2bc0
#
_cell.length_a   1.000
_cell.length_b   1.000
_cell.length_c   1.000
_cell.angle_alpha   90.00
_cell.angle_beta   90.00
_cell.angle_gamma   90.00
#
_symmetry.space_group_name_H-M   'P 1'
#
loop_
_entity.id
_entity.type
_entity.pdbx_description
1 polymer ?
#
loop_
_entity_poly.entity_id
_entity_poly.type
_entity_poly.pdbx_seq_one_letter_code
_entity_poly.pdbx_strand_id
1 'polypeptide(L)'
;GKTPEQLLDFFKQTPLFKFSMLSLGKMGLINSNKYPALFEKFLSCTTFEELSIPLYVAATNLLSGKITYFSKGDLIAPMVASSALPPYFSPIKIGEGVYCDGGLLNNFPIEPLKGKCDVLIGSFINPLETVDEKELSNPIKFFQRIYNVIMDGSYEKKFKKCDFVFLQELSNIGVLDTKQIDAAFEYGYQQALSMMTTLKNCIVN
;
A
#
# COMPACT_ATOMS: atom_id res chain seq x y z
N GLY A 1 -0.39 -13.29 -13.75
CA GLY A 1 -0.17 -12.73 -12.44
C GLY A 1 0.66 -13.65 -11.56
N LYS A 2 1.09 -13.16 -10.42
CA LYS A 2 1.79 -13.95 -9.40
C LYS A 2 0.78 -14.56 -8.45
N THR A 3 1.06 -15.77 -7.93
CA THR A 3 0.24 -16.40 -6.90
C THR A 3 0.49 -15.75 -5.53
N PRO A 4 -0.43 -15.90 -4.55
CA PRO A 4 -0.21 -15.42 -3.18
C PRO A 4 1.08 -15.96 -2.56
N GLU A 5 1.42 -17.24 -2.80
CA GLU A 5 2.63 -17.88 -2.30
C GLU A 5 3.90 -17.28 -2.92
N GLN A 6 3.86 -16.98 -4.23
CA GLN A 6 4.97 -16.30 -4.91
C GLN A 6 5.19 -14.89 -4.37
N LEU A 7 4.11 -14.18 -3.99
CA LEU A 7 4.19 -12.87 -3.35
C LEU A 7 4.79 -13.00 -1.94
N LEU A 8 4.34 -13.98 -1.17
CA LEU A 8 4.88 -14.27 0.17
C LEU A 8 6.39 -14.53 0.08
N ASP A 9 6.82 -15.41 -0.82
CA ASP A 9 8.23 -15.73 -1.02
C ASP A 9 9.05 -14.51 -1.46
N PHE A 10 8.51 -13.68 -2.33
CA PHE A 10 9.15 -12.42 -2.72
C PHE A 10 9.40 -11.52 -1.52
N PHE A 11 8.41 -11.29 -0.66
CA PHE A 11 8.57 -10.45 0.52
C PHE A 11 9.53 -11.05 1.55
N LYS A 12 9.53 -12.38 1.74
CA LYS A 12 10.47 -13.08 2.64
C LYS A 12 11.92 -13.00 2.14
N GLN A 13 12.13 -13.11 0.85
CA GLN A 13 13.45 -13.11 0.23
C GLN A 13 13.98 -11.69 -0.06
N THR A 14 13.07 -10.71 -0.16
CA THR A 14 13.45 -9.34 -0.47
C THR A 14 13.97 -8.63 0.78
N PRO A 15 15.22 -8.18 0.76
CA PRO A 15 15.80 -7.48 1.90
C PRO A 15 15.29 -6.04 1.98
N LEU A 16 14.05 -5.85 2.39
CA LEU A 16 13.38 -4.55 2.44
C LEU A 16 14.13 -3.52 3.31
N PHE A 17 14.90 -3.97 4.31
CA PHE A 17 15.55 -3.11 5.32
C PHE A 17 17.03 -3.44 5.54
N LYS A 18 17.80 -3.71 4.49
CA LYS A 18 19.27 -3.87 4.65
C LYS A 18 19.95 -2.52 4.88
N PHE A 19 21.00 -2.53 5.70
CA PHE A 19 21.87 -1.38 5.95
C PHE A 19 22.38 -0.72 4.66
N SER A 20 22.61 -1.51 3.61
CA SER A 20 22.99 -1.03 2.27
C SER A 20 21.91 -0.18 1.59
N MET A 21 20.67 -0.18 2.09
CA MET A 21 19.55 0.60 1.57
C MET A 21 19.37 1.94 2.32
N LEU A 22 20.13 2.19 3.38
CA LEU A 22 20.08 3.46 4.09
C LEU A 22 20.43 4.63 3.18
N SER A 23 19.70 5.71 3.37
CA SER A 23 19.82 6.96 2.61
C SER A 23 20.61 7.97 3.42
N LEU A 24 21.94 8.00 3.25
CA LEU A 24 22.76 9.01 3.89
C LEU A 24 22.63 10.35 3.14
N GLY A 25 22.11 11.37 3.83
CA GLY A 25 22.00 12.73 3.28
C GLY A 25 20.90 12.98 2.25
N LYS A 26 19.92 12.07 2.12
CA LYS A 26 18.74 12.24 1.25
C LYS A 26 17.45 12.26 2.06
N MET A 27 16.35 12.68 1.44
CA MET A 27 15.01 12.59 2.03
C MET A 27 14.64 11.12 2.28
N GLY A 28 14.24 10.78 3.51
CA GLY A 28 13.88 9.42 3.94
C GLY A 28 15.05 8.60 4.46
N LEU A 29 14.76 7.61 5.31
CA LEU A 29 15.77 6.73 5.93
C LEU A 29 16.27 5.65 4.97
N ILE A 30 15.42 5.21 4.03
CA ILE A 30 15.68 4.14 3.07
C ILE A 30 15.59 4.70 1.66
N ASN A 31 16.57 4.37 0.83
CA ASN A 31 16.64 4.83 -0.56
C ASN A 31 15.72 4.00 -1.46
N SER A 32 14.54 4.53 -1.77
CA SER A 32 13.54 3.87 -2.61
C SER A 32 14.01 3.59 -4.04
N ASN A 33 14.99 4.33 -4.55
CA ASN A 33 15.53 4.13 -5.92
C ASN A 33 16.27 2.79 -6.11
N LYS A 34 16.42 1.99 -5.06
CA LYS A 34 17.01 0.65 -5.15
C LYS A 34 15.97 -0.46 -5.38
N TYR A 35 14.68 -0.16 -5.19
CA TYR A 35 13.60 -1.14 -5.32
C TYR A 35 13.21 -1.46 -6.77
N PRO A 36 13.27 -0.54 -7.75
CA PRO A 36 12.88 -0.85 -9.12
C PRO A 36 13.52 -2.13 -9.66
N ALA A 37 14.82 -2.29 -9.49
CA ALA A 37 15.54 -3.48 -9.95
C ALA A 37 15.08 -4.80 -9.27
N LEU A 38 14.51 -4.74 -8.08
CA LEU A 38 13.93 -5.91 -7.40
C LEU A 38 12.58 -6.28 -8.01
N PHE A 39 11.74 -5.28 -8.28
CA PHE A 39 10.45 -5.50 -8.92
C PHE A 39 10.59 -5.94 -10.37
N GLU A 40 11.52 -5.37 -11.14
CA GLU A 40 11.82 -5.79 -12.52
C GLU A 40 12.21 -7.27 -12.62
N LYS A 41 12.95 -7.77 -11.62
CA LYS A 41 13.31 -9.20 -11.56
C LYS A 41 12.14 -10.11 -11.19
N PHE A 42 11.21 -9.60 -10.41
CA PHE A 42 10.08 -10.37 -9.91
C PHE A 42 8.89 -10.35 -10.88
N LEU A 43 8.60 -9.20 -11.47
CA LEU A 43 7.51 -9.04 -12.42
C LEU A 43 7.95 -9.46 -13.83
N SER A 44 7.01 -10.01 -14.59
CA SER A 44 7.23 -10.38 -16.00
C SER A 44 6.89 -9.25 -16.98
N CYS A 45 6.52 -8.08 -16.48
CA CYS A 45 6.11 -6.90 -17.25
C CYS A 45 6.63 -5.64 -16.56
N THR A 46 6.86 -4.59 -17.34
CA THR A 46 7.38 -3.30 -16.87
C THR A 46 6.47 -2.12 -17.19
N THR A 47 5.42 -2.35 -17.97
CA THR A 47 4.43 -1.33 -18.35
C THR A 47 3.02 -1.72 -17.93
N PHE A 48 2.15 -0.73 -17.75
CA PHE A 48 0.73 -0.95 -17.43
C PHE A 48 0.00 -1.67 -18.58
N GLU A 49 0.41 -1.43 -19.81
CA GLU A 49 -0.19 -2.00 -21.03
C GLU A 49 0.04 -3.51 -21.17
N GLU A 50 1.09 -4.03 -20.55
CA GLU A 50 1.41 -5.47 -20.53
C GLU A 50 0.59 -6.26 -19.50
N LEU A 51 -0.16 -5.56 -18.62
CA LEU A 51 -0.96 -6.20 -17.59
C LEU A 51 -2.24 -6.81 -18.19
N SER A 52 -2.52 -8.05 -17.84
CA SER A 52 -3.78 -8.74 -18.23
C SER A 52 -5.02 -8.18 -17.52
N ILE A 53 -4.84 -7.52 -16.38
CA ILE A 53 -5.90 -6.86 -15.60
C ILE A 53 -5.53 -5.39 -15.47
N PRO A 54 -6.41 -4.44 -15.85
CA PRO A 54 -6.15 -3.01 -15.70
C PRO A 54 -5.81 -2.65 -14.24
N LEU A 55 -4.75 -1.87 -14.05
CA LEU A 55 -4.28 -1.43 -12.75
C LEU A 55 -4.23 0.09 -12.67
N TYR A 56 -4.64 0.64 -11.53
CA TYR A 56 -4.44 2.03 -11.15
C TYR A 56 -3.55 2.09 -9.91
N VAL A 57 -2.47 2.85 -9.98
CA VAL A 57 -1.55 3.07 -8.87
C VAL A 57 -1.65 4.51 -8.41
N ALA A 58 -1.98 4.69 -7.13
CA ALA A 58 -2.12 6.02 -6.52
C ALA A 58 -0.80 6.45 -5.89
N ALA A 59 -0.33 7.67 -6.16
CA ALA A 59 0.80 8.28 -5.47
C ALA A 59 0.57 9.76 -5.22
N THR A 60 1.14 10.29 -4.14
CA THR A 60 1.05 11.70 -3.76
C THR A 60 2.19 12.48 -4.40
N ASN A 61 1.85 13.46 -5.24
CA ASN A 61 2.83 14.39 -5.80
C ASN A 61 3.17 15.47 -4.76
N LEU A 62 4.39 15.45 -4.25
CA LEU A 62 4.85 16.38 -3.20
C LEU A 62 5.04 17.81 -3.69
N LEU A 63 5.27 18.03 -4.99
CA LEU A 63 5.46 19.37 -5.54
C LEU A 63 4.13 20.10 -5.70
N SER A 64 3.07 19.37 -6.08
CA SER A 64 1.74 19.97 -6.30
C SER A 64 0.78 19.78 -5.13
N GLY A 65 1.09 18.89 -4.17
CA GLY A 65 0.18 18.52 -3.08
C GLY A 65 -1.08 17.79 -3.57
N LYS A 66 -1.01 17.07 -4.72
CA LYS A 66 -2.17 16.38 -5.30
C LYS A 66 -1.93 14.89 -5.44
N ILE A 67 -3.03 14.12 -5.36
CA ILE A 67 -3.02 12.70 -5.71
C ILE A 67 -2.90 12.53 -7.22
N THR A 68 -2.11 11.55 -7.65
CA THR A 68 -1.97 11.15 -9.06
C THR A 68 -2.28 9.67 -9.17
N TYR A 69 -3.08 9.30 -10.18
CA TYR A 69 -3.38 7.92 -10.51
C TYR A 69 -2.67 7.54 -11.81
N PHE A 70 -1.70 6.64 -11.70
CA PHE A 70 -0.98 6.09 -12.84
C PHE A 70 -1.70 4.86 -13.36
N SER A 71 -1.82 4.72 -14.67
CA SER A 71 -2.46 3.58 -15.34
C SER A 71 -1.93 3.34 -16.75
N LYS A 72 -0.84 4.02 -17.12
CA LYS A 72 -0.20 3.93 -18.46
C LYS A 72 1.31 4.13 -18.35
N GLY A 73 2.04 3.55 -19.30
CA GLY A 73 3.50 3.66 -19.40
C GLY A 73 4.23 2.84 -18.34
N ASP A 74 5.29 3.39 -17.77
CA ASP A 74 6.11 2.69 -16.77
C ASP A 74 5.29 2.27 -15.55
N LEU A 75 5.36 0.99 -15.19
CA LEU A 75 4.67 0.37 -14.06
C LEU A 75 5.48 0.46 -12.76
N ILE A 76 6.79 0.31 -12.88
CA ILE A 76 7.66 0.05 -11.73
C ILE A 76 7.84 1.29 -10.85
N ALA A 77 8.17 2.44 -11.45
CA ALA A 77 8.39 3.66 -10.68
C ALA A 77 7.12 4.12 -9.93
N PRO A 78 5.91 4.12 -10.52
CA PRO A 78 4.66 4.35 -9.80
C PRO A 78 4.40 3.39 -8.65
N MET A 79 4.66 2.09 -8.82
CA MET A 79 4.50 1.09 -7.75
C MET A 79 5.42 1.38 -6.56
N VAL A 80 6.70 1.68 -6.83
CA VAL A 80 7.66 2.05 -5.78
C VAL A 80 7.25 3.37 -5.12
N ALA A 81 6.80 4.36 -5.88
CA ALA A 81 6.34 5.63 -5.35
C ALA A 81 5.12 5.46 -4.45
N SER A 82 4.16 4.62 -4.86
CA SER A 82 2.93 4.32 -4.11
C SER A 82 3.19 3.67 -2.74
N SER A 83 4.30 2.99 -2.58
CA SER A 83 4.73 2.35 -1.33
C SER A 83 5.84 3.11 -0.59
N ALA A 84 6.24 4.28 -1.08
CA ALA A 84 7.28 5.10 -0.47
C ALA A 84 6.75 5.92 0.71
N LEU A 85 6.48 5.23 1.83
CA LEU A 85 5.91 5.78 3.06
C LEU A 85 6.89 6.74 3.78
N PRO A 86 6.60 8.06 3.89
CA PRO A 86 7.40 8.97 4.69
C PRO A 86 7.25 8.69 6.21
N PRO A 87 8.28 8.93 7.03
CA PRO A 87 9.65 9.34 6.70
C PRO A 87 10.59 8.18 6.38
N TYR A 88 10.07 6.94 6.33
CA TYR A 88 10.89 5.74 6.20
C TYR A 88 11.56 5.65 4.83
N PHE A 89 10.82 5.92 3.77
CA PHE A 89 11.28 5.78 2.39
C PHE A 89 11.48 7.14 1.73
N SER A 90 12.50 7.22 0.87
CA SER A 90 12.71 8.41 0.05
C SER A 90 11.67 8.49 -1.08
N PRO A 91 11.21 9.71 -1.45
CA PRO A 91 10.30 9.87 -2.57
C PRO A 91 10.97 9.50 -3.90
N ILE A 92 10.15 9.19 -4.90
CA ILE A 92 10.56 8.80 -6.26
C ILE A 92 10.30 9.94 -7.22
N LYS A 93 11.29 10.27 -8.07
CA LYS A 93 11.11 11.19 -9.18
C LYS A 93 10.53 10.44 -10.38
N ILE A 94 9.38 10.92 -10.91
CA ILE A 94 8.74 10.42 -12.13
C ILE A 94 8.43 11.63 -13.01
N GLY A 95 9.12 11.72 -14.15
CA GLY A 95 9.07 12.92 -15.00
C GLY A 95 9.48 14.16 -14.20
N GLU A 96 8.65 15.21 -14.25
CA GLU A 96 8.85 16.44 -13.49
C GLU A 96 8.30 16.40 -12.06
N GLY A 97 7.62 15.31 -11.66
CA GLY A 97 7.03 15.16 -10.33
C GLY A 97 7.95 14.43 -9.34
N VAL A 98 7.70 14.65 -8.03
CA VAL A 98 8.32 13.95 -6.91
C VAL A 98 7.19 13.30 -6.11
N TYR A 99 7.20 11.98 -6.01
CA TYR A 99 6.07 11.22 -5.52
C TYR A 99 6.43 10.37 -4.30
N CYS A 100 5.49 10.26 -3.38
CA CYS A 100 5.53 9.35 -2.25
C CYS A 100 4.21 8.59 -2.13
N ASP A 101 4.05 7.82 -1.05
CA ASP A 101 2.89 6.99 -0.77
C ASP A 101 1.56 7.72 -1.05
N GLY A 102 0.70 7.05 -1.82
CA GLY A 102 -0.62 7.56 -2.17
C GLY A 102 -1.55 7.69 -0.97
N GLY A 103 -1.34 6.85 0.04
CA GLY A 103 -2.10 6.85 1.28
C GLY A 103 -2.04 8.17 2.04
N LEU A 104 -0.99 8.99 1.84
CA LEU A 104 -0.90 10.32 2.45
C LEU A 104 -2.10 11.22 2.11
N LEU A 105 -2.65 11.11 0.91
CA LEU A 105 -3.84 11.88 0.49
C LEU A 105 -5.06 11.01 0.26
N ASN A 106 -4.88 9.73 -0.10
CA ASN A 106 -5.97 8.82 -0.39
C ASN A 106 -5.56 7.36 -0.16
N ASN A 107 -5.70 6.88 1.05
CA ASN A 107 -5.33 5.51 1.45
C ASN A 107 -6.36 4.44 1.02
N PHE A 108 -7.51 4.85 0.49
CA PHE A 108 -8.53 3.95 -0.06
C PHE A 108 -9.05 4.49 -1.40
N PRO A 109 -8.30 4.31 -2.51
CA PRO A 109 -8.52 4.97 -3.79
C PRO A 109 -9.57 4.23 -4.66
N ILE A 110 -10.85 4.45 -4.42
CA ILE A 110 -11.95 3.89 -5.23
C ILE A 110 -12.28 4.74 -6.47
N GLU A 111 -11.79 5.98 -6.53
CA GLU A 111 -12.18 6.95 -7.55
C GLU A 111 -11.87 6.49 -8.98
N PRO A 112 -10.72 5.86 -9.26
CA PRO A 112 -10.39 5.38 -10.62
C PRO A 112 -11.29 4.26 -11.12
N LEU A 113 -11.97 3.53 -10.20
CA LEU A 113 -12.79 2.35 -10.52
C LEU A 113 -14.27 2.67 -10.71
N LYS A 114 -14.70 3.88 -10.31
CA LYS A 114 -16.10 4.28 -10.42
C LYS A 114 -16.62 4.16 -11.85
N GLY A 115 -17.72 3.41 -12.00
CA GLY A 115 -18.39 3.18 -13.30
C GLY A 115 -17.58 2.33 -14.29
N LYS A 116 -16.56 1.60 -13.79
CA LYS A 116 -15.73 0.70 -14.60
C LYS A 116 -15.80 -0.75 -14.17
N CYS A 117 -16.54 -1.06 -13.15
CA CYS A 117 -16.78 -2.42 -12.64
C CYS A 117 -18.21 -2.53 -12.15
N ASP A 118 -18.78 -3.74 -12.24
CA ASP A 118 -20.14 -4.06 -11.77
C ASP A 118 -20.11 -4.30 -10.24
N VAL A 119 -19.02 -4.83 -9.72
CA VAL A 119 -18.81 -5.09 -8.29
C VAL A 119 -17.52 -4.44 -7.82
N LEU A 120 -17.59 -3.62 -6.79
CA LEU A 120 -16.45 -2.94 -6.18
C LEU A 120 -16.12 -3.58 -4.82
N ILE A 121 -14.97 -4.24 -4.76
CA ILE A 121 -14.47 -4.89 -3.56
C ILE A 121 -13.33 -4.05 -2.99
N GLY A 122 -13.44 -3.69 -1.71
CA GLY A 122 -12.40 -3.00 -0.97
C GLY A 122 -11.59 -3.95 -0.08
N SER A 123 -10.32 -3.62 0.11
CA SER A 123 -9.47 -4.21 1.16
C SER A 123 -8.80 -3.08 1.92
N PHE A 124 -9.01 -3.02 3.22
CA PHE A 124 -8.46 -2.00 4.09
C PHE A 124 -7.78 -2.66 5.30
N ILE A 125 -6.52 -2.33 5.50
CA ILE A 125 -5.67 -2.91 6.54
C ILE A 125 -5.42 -1.84 7.60
N ASN A 126 -5.50 -2.25 8.88
CA ASN A 126 -5.22 -1.43 10.04
C ASN A 126 -6.11 -0.16 10.13
N PRO A 127 -7.42 -0.33 10.39
CA PRO A 127 -8.25 0.80 10.81
C PRO A 127 -7.64 1.47 12.04
N LEU A 128 -7.89 2.77 12.19
CA LEU A 128 -7.32 3.55 13.27
C LEU A 128 -7.91 3.14 14.62
N GLU A 129 -7.09 2.55 15.49
CA GLU A 129 -7.46 2.17 16.84
C GLU A 129 -7.21 3.32 17.84
N THR A 130 -7.84 3.21 19.02
CA THR A 130 -7.52 4.08 20.17
C THR A 130 -6.19 3.64 20.78
N VAL A 131 -5.29 4.58 21.05
CA VAL A 131 -4.00 4.32 21.70
C VAL A 131 -3.95 4.94 23.11
N ASP A 132 -3.11 4.38 23.99
CA ASP A 132 -2.87 4.94 25.31
C ASP A 132 -1.97 6.20 25.19
N GLU A 133 -2.23 7.21 26.04
CA GLU A 133 -1.44 8.44 26.09
C GLU A 133 0.06 8.15 26.29
N LYS A 134 0.40 7.12 27.06
CA LYS A 134 1.80 6.71 27.30
C LYS A 134 2.54 6.34 26.02
N GLU A 135 1.84 5.84 25.01
CA GLU A 135 2.46 5.51 23.71
C GLU A 135 2.90 6.77 22.97
N LEU A 136 2.23 7.88 23.19
CA LEU A 136 2.55 9.17 22.56
C LEU A 136 3.78 9.85 23.18
N SER A 137 4.29 9.35 24.30
CA SER A 137 5.50 9.89 24.95
C SER A 137 6.78 9.65 24.12
N ASN A 138 6.77 8.66 23.22
CA ASN A 138 7.87 8.41 22.29
C ASN A 138 7.70 9.27 21.03
N PRO A 139 8.65 10.17 20.70
CA PRO A 139 8.53 11.07 19.55
C PRO A 139 8.26 10.37 18.21
N ILE A 140 8.87 9.20 17.97
CA ILE A 140 8.68 8.44 16.72
C ILE A 140 7.25 7.90 16.66
N LYS A 141 6.76 7.31 17.75
CA LYS A 141 5.37 6.82 17.85
C LYS A 141 4.37 7.97 17.72
N PHE A 142 4.68 9.12 18.31
CA PHE A 142 3.85 10.32 18.21
C PHE A 142 3.69 10.79 16.75
N PHE A 143 4.80 10.94 16.00
CA PHE A 143 4.73 11.29 14.59
C PHE A 143 4.04 10.23 13.75
N GLN A 144 4.30 8.96 14.02
CA GLN A 144 3.60 7.85 13.36
C GLN A 144 2.09 7.91 13.63
N ARG A 145 1.67 8.24 14.85
CA ARG A 145 0.25 8.39 15.19
C ARG A 145 -0.40 9.55 14.44
N ILE A 146 0.25 10.72 14.40
CA ILE A 146 -0.23 11.86 13.61
C ILE A 146 -0.43 11.46 12.15
N TYR A 147 0.57 10.78 11.57
CA TYR A 147 0.50 10.29 10.21
C TYR A 147 -0.69 9.34 9.99
N ASN A 148 -0.88 8.35 10.89
CA ASN A 148 -1.98 7.42 10.81
C ASN A 148 -3.35 8.13 10.92
N VAL A 149 -3.48 9.13 11.82
CA VAL A 149 -4.71 9.94 11.95
C VAL A 149 -5.00 10.71 10.67
N ILE A 150 -3.98 11.28 10.02
CA ILE A 150 -4.15 11.98 8.74
C ILE A 150 -4.59 11.01 7.65
N MET A 151 -3.99 9.82 7.60
CA MET A 151 -4.28 8.80 6.58
C MET A 151 -5.63 8.11 6.78
N ASP A 152 -6.15 8.08 8.00
CA ASP A 152 -7.42 7.40 8.33
C ASP A 152 -8.66 8.17 7.83
N GLY A 153 -8.50 9.40 7.39
CA GLY A 153 -9.55 10.36 7.03
C GLY A 153 -10.82 9.79 6.39
N SER A 154 -11.87 9.66 7.15
CA SER A 154 -13.29 9.41 6.74
C SER A 154 -13.55 8.33 5.68
N TYR A 155 -12.87 7.16 5.77
CA TYR A 155 -13.08 6.03 4.83
C TYR A 155 -14.46 5.40 4.91
N GLU A 156 -15.17 5.55 6.01
CA GLU A 156 -16.54 5.03 6.17
C GLU A 156 -17.47 5.43 5.01
N LYS A 157 -17.33 6.67 4.51
CA LYS A 157 -18.11 7.14 3.36
C LYS A 157 -17.72 6.44 2.06
N LYS A 158 -16.47 5.97 1.97
CA LYS A 158 -15.97 5.22 0.81
C LYS A 158 -16.33 3.74 0.91
N PHE A 159 -16.29 3.16 2.12
CA PHE A 159 -16.72 1.79 2.36
C PHE A 159 -18.17 1.57 1.95
N LYS A 160 -19.05 2.54 2.24
CA LYS A 160 -20.48 2.51 1.81
C LYS A 160 -20.69 2.53 0.29
N LYS A 161 -19.63 2.77 -0.49
CA LYS A 161 -19.67 2.75 -1.96
C LYS A 161 -19.12 1.46 -2.54
N CYS A 162 -18.62 0.57 -1.71
CA CYS A 162 -18.17 -0.76 -2.07
C CYS A 162 -19.29 -1.76 -1.81
N ASP A 163 -19.41 -2.76 -2.65
CA ASP A 163 -20.34 -3.86 -2.48
C ASP A 163 -19.86 -4.82 -1.39
N PHE A 164 -18.53 -4.90 -1.21
CA PHE A 164 -17.90 -5.65 -0.15
C PHE A 164 -16.61 -5.00 0.32
N VAL A 165 -16.29 -5.05 1.61
CA VAL A 165 -15.02 -4.54 2.17
C VAL A 165 -14.43 -5.56 3.14
N PHE A 166 -13.19 -5.97 2.86
CA PHE A 166 -12.35 -6.68 3.82
C PHE A 166 -11.73 -5.64 4.78
N LEU A 167 -12.11 -5.68 6.04
CA LEU A 167 -11.46 -4.91 7.10
C LEU A 167 -10.53 -5.86 7.87
N GLN A 168 -9.25 -5.55 7.89
CA GLN A 168 -8.22 -6.39 8.48
C GLN A 168 -7.48 -5.64 9.59
N GLU A 169 -7.50 -6.18 10.79
CA GLU A 169 -6.83 -5.63 11.97
C GLU A 169 -5.50 -6.37 12.19
N LEU A 170 -4.42 -5.78 11.70
CA LEU A 170 -3.04 -6.26 11.89
C LEU A 170 -2.26 -5.34 12.85
N SER A 171 -2.95 -4.71 13.80
CA SER A 171 -2.40 -3.72 14.73
C SER A 171 -1.17 -4.21 15.52
N ASN A 172 -1.09 -5.52 15.75
CA ASN A 172 0.04 -6.14 16.43
C ASN A 172 1.28 -6.36 15.52
N ILE A 173 1.16 -6.08 14.23
CA ILE A 173 2.24 -6.25 13.25
C ILE A 173 2.75 -4.87 12.82
N GLY A 174 3.97 -4.54 13.21
CA GLY A 174 4.59 -3.26 12.81
C GLY A 174 4.85 -3.20 11.31
N VAL A 175 4.68 -2.01 10.71
CA VAL A 175 4.87 -1.76 9.26
C VAL A 175 6.23 -2.25 8.73
N LEU A 176 7.26 -2.24 9.57
CA LEU A 176 8.62 -2.68 9.25
C LEU A 176 8.99 -4.04 9.84
N ASP A 177 8.03 -4.76 10.42
CA ASP A 177 8.28 -6.04 11.08
C ASP A 177 8.27 -7.20 10.07
N THR A 178 9.42 -7.43 9.46
CA THR A 178 9.61 -8.52 8.49
C THR A 178 9.59 -9.91 9.11
N LYS A 179 9.65 -10.04 10.45
CA LYS A 179 9.61 -11.34 11.15
C LYS A 179 8.19 -11.91 11.20
N GLN A 180 7.18 -11.07 11.05
CA GLN A 180 5.78 -11.48 11.13
C GLN A 180 5.09 -11.58 9.75
N ILE A 181 5.85 -11.63 8.67
CA ILE A 181 5.29 -11.74 7.29
C ILE A 181 4.40 -12.98 7.15
N ASP A 182 4.83 -14.15 7.67
CA ASP A 182 4.04 -15.38 7.62
C ASP A 182 2.73 -15.24 8.41
N ALA A 183 2.79 -14.64 9.60
CA ALA A 183 1.61 -14.44 10.43
C ALA A 183 0.62 -13.47 9.76
N ALA A 184 1.10 -12.39 9.14
CA ALA A 184 0.26 -11.45 8.39
C ALA A 184 -0.41 -12.12 7.18
N PHE A 185 0.34 -12.94 6.45
CA PHE A 185 -0.20 -13.68 5.30
C PHE A 185 -1.30 -14.66 5.74
N GLU A 186 -1.03 -15.48 6.73
CA GLU A 186 -1.97 -16.48 7.23
C GLU A 186 -3.25 -15.83 7.77
N TYR A 187 -3.12 -14.76 8.55
CA TYR A 187 -4.26 -13.99 9.03
C TYR A 187 -5.16 -13.50 7.89
N GLY A 188 -4.58 -12.85 6.89
CA GLY A 188 -5.34 -12.35 5.73
C GLY A 188 -5.98 -13.48 4.92
N TYR A 189 -5.29 -14.60 4.76
CA TYR A 189 -5.79 -15.78 4.05
C TYR A 189 -6.99 -16.41 4.76
N GLN A 190 -6.90 -16.64 6.06
CA GLN A 190 -7.98 -17.24 6.86
C GLN A 190 -9.19 -16.30 6.94
N GLN A 191 -8.98 -14.99 7.08
CA GLN A 191 -10.05 -14.02 7.02
C GLN A 191 -10.78 -14.05 5.67
N ALA A 192 -10.05 -14.07 4.56
CA ALA A 192 -10.65 -14.15 3.23
C ALA A 192 -11.47 -15.44 3.08
N LEU A 193 -10.95 -16.58 3.52
CA LEU A 193 -11.67 -17.86 3.49
C LEU A 193 -12.98 -17.81 4.29
N SER A 194 -12.96 -17.24 5.49
CA SER A 194 -14.15 -17.12 6.34
C SER A 194 -15.26 -16.26 5.71
N MET A 195 -14.87 -15.30 4.87
CA MET A 195 -15.78 -14.37 4.21
C MET A 195 -16.20 -14.78 2.79
N MET A 196 -15.68 -15.90 2.26
CA MET A 196 -15.91 -16.33 0.87
C MET A 196 -17.39 -16.50 0.51
N THR A 197 -18.20 -17.02 1.43
CA THR A 197 -19.64 -17.21 1.19
C THR A 197 -20.35 -15.87 1.01
N THR A 198 -20.05 -14.90 1.88
CA THR A 198 -20.61 -13.55 1.80
C THR A 198 -20.17 -12.84 0.51
N LEU A 199 -18.89 -12.94 0.16
CA LEU A 199 -18.34 -12.38 -1.06
C LEU A 199 -19.01 -12.96 -2.32
N LYS A 200 -19.19 -14.28 -2.39
CA LYS A 200 -19.87 -14.92 -3.52
C LYS A 200 -21.29 -14.42 -3.68
N ASN A 201 -22.02 -14.23 -2.58
CA ASN A 201 -23.38 -13.68 -2.63
C ASN A 201 -23.43 -12.23 -3.17
N CYS A 202 -22.39 -11.41 -2.88
CA CYS A 202 -22.29 -10.05 -3.43
C CYS A 202 -22.00 -10.01 -4.93
N ILE A 203 -21.34 -11.05 -5.48
CA ILE A 203 -20.98 -11.12 -6.90
C ILE A 203 -22.13 -11.67 -7.77
N VAL A 204 -22.99 -12.54 -7.20
CA VAL A 204 -24.04 -13.26 -7.94
C VAL A 204 -25.34 -12.48 -7.98
N ASN A 205 -25.55 -11.49 -7.11
CA ASN A 205 -26.71 -10.60 -7.09
C ASN A 205 -26.46 -9.33 -7.92
#